data_37cfedfb1c9565188ae50de5359d0a8c
#
_entry.id   37cfedfb1c9565188ae50de5359d0a8c
#
_cell.length_a   1.000
_cell.length_b   1.000
_cell.length_c   1.000
_cell.angle_alpha   90.00
_cell.angle_beta   90.00
_cell.angle_gamma   90.00
#
_symmetry.space_group_name_H-M   'P 1'
#
loop_
_entity.id
_entity.type
_entity.pdbx_description
1 polymer ?
#
loop_
_entity_poly.entity_id
_entity_poly.type
_entity_poly.pdbx_seq_one_letter_code
_entity_poly.pdbx_strand_id
1 'polypeptide(L)'
;MKAMKKITCALLCVLLIGSLFAGCSNSNKNEEAEEITSSTMLVAYTAEKAPFLYKDENGKLTGFDVELFKNAFDSFKGDYKNYEFVQVPEGYKLGEDAAYTDENGKTYTAMIFIGAMQKNTGTANEDYNWSANIIENRIITAVSADSQIASYKDLKDAKAAVVSDTASTALNNNSSLKNSLALAESYASAQDAFEALKNGSVNAAIIDDFSLYAYPDYAEFKIIPGELDRIEYGFAFAKSNDYSAGFNEAVYEMKSPDYGDGDTLTPLAEKYFGNSETCVFNFKPEQK
;
A
#
# COMPACT_ATOMS: atom_id res chain seq x y z
N MET A 1 46.04 13.06 43.06
CA MET A 1 45.97 13.95 44.22
C MET A 1 44.56 14.53 44.32
N LYS A 2 43.86 14.15 45.39
CA LYS A 2 42.88 14.92 46.18
C LYS A 2 41.67 15.52 45.42
N ALA A 3 40.40 15.39 45.81
CA ALA A 3 39.81 14.73 46.98
C ALA A 3 38.29 14.66 46.78
N MET A 4 37.70 13.57 47.26
CA MET A 4 36.28 13.41 47.54
C MET A 4 35.77 14.46 48.52
N LYS A 5 34.51 14.89 48.38
CA LYS A 5 33.67 15.14 49.56
C LYS A 5 32.21 14.84 49.27
N LYS A 6 31.71 13.85 50.03
CA LYS A 6 30.33 13.52 50.34
C LYS A 6 29.78 14.53 51.34
N ILE A 7 28.46 14.75 51.36
CA ILE A 7 27.60 15.05 52.54
C ILE A 7 26.15 15.00 51.98
N THR A 8 25.33 14.02 52.21
CA THR A 8 24.52 13.52 53.35
C THR A 8 23.38 14.44 53.80
N CYS A 9 22.19 14.01 53.50
CA CYS A 9 20.95 13.89 54.30
C CYS A 9 20.47 15.06 55.17
N ALA A 10 19.21 15.44 54.98
CA ALA A 10 18.28 15.58 56.12
C ALA A 10 16.81 15.65 55.65
N LEU A 11 16.05 14.69 56.13
CA LEU A 11 14.60 14.63 56.24
C LEU A 11 14.10 15.70 57.21
N LEU A 12 12.98 16.36 56.87
CA LEU A 12 12.00 16.74 57.92
C LEU A 12 10.60 16.91 57.34
N CYS A 13 9.68 16.11 57.85
CA CYS A 13 8.25 16.29 57.77
C CYS A 13 7.79 17.41 58.70
N VAL A 14 6.81 18.23 58.29
CA VAL A 14 5.79 18.78 59.23
C VAL A 14 4.49 19.10 58.48
N LEU A 15 3.45 18.68 59.14
CA LEU A 15 2.04 18.62 58.84
C LEU A 15 1.28 19.99 58.91
N LEU A 16 0.18 20.02 58.12
CA LEU A 16 -1.14 20.60 58.41
C LEU A 16 -1.30 22.13 58.59
N ILE A 17 -2.18 22.74 57.81
CA ILE A 17 -3.53 23.22 58.23
C ILE A 17 -4.22 23.89 57.02
N GLY A 18 -5.48 23.56 56.81
CA GLY A 18 -6.34 24.01 55.73
C GLY A 18 -6.83 25.45 55.90
N SER A 19 -7.27 25.96 54.77
CA SER A 19 -8.40 26.94 54.77
C SER A 19 -8.96 27.00 53.36
N LEU A 20 -10.27 26.84 53.30
CA LEU A 20 -11.16 27.04 52.20
C LEU A 20 -11.08 28.49 51.67
N PHE A 21 -10.87 28.65 50.39
CA PHE A 21 -11.36 29.79 49.65
C PHE A 21 -11.92 29.30 48.33
N ALA A 22 -13.24 29.43 48.21
CA ALA A 22 -13.95 29.39 46.93
C ALA A 22 -13.51 30.58 46.10
N GLY A 23 -13.06 30.30 44.88
CA GLY A 23 -12.75 31.31 43.86
C GLY A 23 -12.93 30.69 42.50
N CYS A 24 -14.08 30.84 41.87
CA CYS A 24 -14.31 30.59 40.46
C CYS A 24 -13.39 31.45 39.61
N SER A 25 -12.60 30.85 38.73
CA SER A 25 -12.30 31.38 37.41
C SER A 25 -11.58 30.33 36.57
N ASN A 26 -12.28 29.64 35.81
CA ASN A 26 -12.28 29.30 34.41
C ASN A 26 -10.94 29.45 33.65
N SER A 27 -10.40 28.36 33.23
CA SER A 27 -9.79 28.07 31.91
C SER A 27 -8.95 26.79 31.97
N ASN A 28 -9.58 25.65 32.26
CA ASN A 28 -9.05 24.39 31.79
C ASN A 28 -9.48 24.26 30.31
N LYS A 29 -8.58 24.53 29.41
CA LYS A 29 -8.60 23.82 28.15
C LYS A 29 -8.25 22.38 28.48
N ASN A 30 -9.25 21.59 28.81
CA ASN A 30 -9.22 20.18 28.53
C ASN A 30 -9.14 20.10 27.00
N GLU A 31 -7.98 19.75 26.48
CA GLU A 31 -7.93 19.02 25.24
C GLU A 31 -8.70 17.74 25.55
N GLU A 32 -9.99 17.73 25.22
CA GLU A 32 -10.79 16.52 25.12
C GLU A 32 -10.02 15.66 24.15
N ALA A 33 -9.37 14.61 24.64
CA ALA A 33 -8.98 13.49 23.80
C ALA A 33 -10.26 13.12 23.06
N GLU A 34 -10.28 13.34 21.72
CA GLU A 34 -11.41 12.94 20.89
C GLU A 34 -11.62 11.46 21.16
N GLU A 35 -12.64 11.14 21.93
CA GLU A 35 -13.07 9.77 22.16
C GLU A 35 -13.41 9.21 20.79
N ILE A 36 -12.65 8.23 20.31
CA ILE A 36 -12.97 7.53 19.08
C ILE A 36 -14.36 6.95 19.31
N THR A 37 -15.36 7.61 18.78
CA THR A 37 -16.73 7.18 18.92
C THR A 37 -16.90 5.85 18.19
N SER A 38 -17.78 4.98 18.69
CA SER A 38 -18.18 3.72 18.03
C SER A 38 -18.67 3.91 16.58
N SER A 39 -18.78 5.16 16.11
CA SER A 39 -19.19 5.55 14.77
C SER A 39 -18.03 5.92 13.83
N THR A 40 -16.76 5.74 14.24
CA THR A 40 -15.59 6.01 13.40
C THR A 40 -14.95 4.70 12.97
N MET A 41 -14.86 4.48 11.65
CA MET A 41 -14.16 3.32 11.07
C MET A 41 -12.66 3.57 11.09
N LEU A 42 -11.90 2.69 11.72
CA LEU A 42 -10.44 2.78 11.74
C LEU A 42 -9.85 1.99 10.58
N VAL A 43 -9.01 2.66 9.80
CA VAL A 43 -8.34 2.13 8.62
C VAL A 43 -6.83 2.13 8.88
N ALA A 44 -6.26 0.94 9.04
CA ALA A 44 -4.86 0.79 9.39
C ALA A 44 -3.94 0.76 8.16
N TYR A 45 -2.71 1.22 8.35
CA TYR A 45 -1.58 0.98 7.45
C TYR A 45 -0.29 0.85 8.27
N THR A 46 0.68 0.07 7.80
CA THR A 46 1.94 -0.14 8.53
C THR A 46 3.03 0.83 8.10
N ALA A 47 3.10 1.15 6.82
CA ALA A 47 4.12 2.02 6.25
C ALA A 47 3.60 2.82 5.06
N GLU A 48 4.24 3.95 4.78
CA GLU A 48 4.02 4.68 3.55
C GLU A 48 4.64 3.91 2.38
N LYS A 49 3.86 3.70 1.30
CA LYS A 49 4.25 3.00 0.08
C LYS A 49 3.64 3.70 -1.13
N ALA A 50 4.37 4.67 -1.69
CA ALA A 50 3.96 5.32 -2.94
C ALA A 50 3.91 4.28 -4.08
N PRO A 51 2.96 4.39 -5.02
CA PRO A 51 1.90 5.39 -5.13
C PRO A 51 0.59 5.02 -4.39
N PHE A 52 0.57 3.93 -3.62
CA PHE A 52 -0.64 3.45 -2.94
C PHE A 52 -1.06 4.32 -1.76
N LEU A 53 -0.12 4.63 -0.87
CA LEU A 53 -0.34 5.42 0.33
C LEU A 53 0.95 6.14 0.74
N TYR A 54 0.91 7.47 0.82
CA TYR A 54 2.05 8.31 1.22
C TYR A 54 1.59 9.68 1.67
N LYS A 55 2.47 10.48 2.27
CA LYS A 55 2.21 11.89 2.58
C LYS A 55 2.67 12.79 1.45
N ASP A 56 1.81 13.74 1.09
CA ASP A 56 2.15 14.80 0.15
C ASP A 56 3.12 15.84 0.78
N GLU A 57 3.50 16.86 0.01
CA GLU A 57 4.39 17.93 0.45
C GLU A 57 3.86 18.72 1.66
N ASN A 58 2.55 18.66 1.92
CA ASN A 58 1.88 19.30 3.04
C ASN A 58 1.71 18.37 4.24
N GLY A 59 2.23 17.14 4.15
CA GLY A 59 2.07 16.10 5.18
C GLY A 59 0.70 15.41 5.20
N LYS A 60 -0.14 15.65 4.19
CA LYS A 60 -1.48 15.05 4.08
C LYS A 60 -1.40 13.67 3.45
N LEU A 61 -2.04 12.68 4.07
CA LEU A 61 -2.12 11.33 3.55
C LEU A 61 -2.89 11.29 2.23
N THR A 62 -2.28 10.73 1.20
CA THR A 62 -2.76 10.62 -0.17
C THR A 62 -2.28 9.29 -0.79
N GLY A 63 -2.61 9.05 -2.06
CA GLY A 63 -2.27 7.86 -2.82
C GLY A 63 -3.50 7.12 -3.30
N PHE A 64 -3.27 6.12 -4.14
CA PHE A 64 -4.35 5.36 -4.77
C PHE A 64 -5.32 4.76 -3.74
N ASP A 65 -4.81 4.02 -2.76
CA ASP A 65 -5.64 3.35 -1.75
C ASP A 65 -6.42 4.36 -0.89
N VAL A 66 -5.79 5.50 -0.59
CA VAL A 66 -6.43 6.56 0.20
C VAL A 66 -7.58 7.21 -0.57
N GLU A 67 -7.39 7.52 -1.85
CA GLU A 67 -8.44 8.13 -2.68
C GLU A 67 -9.54 7.11 -2.99
N LEU A 68 -9.18 5.87 -3.30
CA LEU A 68 -10.15 4.80 -3.53
C LEU A 68 -11.04 4.59 -2.29
N PHE A 69 -10.42 4.46 -1.10
CA PHE A 69 -11.17 4.30 0.14
C PHE A 69 -12.15 5.47 0.36
N LYS A 70 -11.67 6.71 0.21
CA LYS A 70 -12.50 7.91 0.39
C LYS A 70 -13.69 7.95 -0.57
N ASN A 71 -13.47 7.60 -1.82
CA ASN A 71 -14.51 7.61 -2.84
C ASN A 71 -15.57 6.51 -2.61
N ALA A 72 -15.15 5.36 -2.09
CA ALA A 72 -16.03 4.23 -1.82
C ALA A 72 -16.76 4.32 -0.47
N PHE A 73 -16.21 5.07 0.51
CA PHE A 73 -16.61 5.01 1.92
C PHE A 73 -18.12 5.17 2.14
N ASP A 74 -18.74 6.16 1.54
CA ASP A 74 -20.16 6.45 1.76
C ASP A 74 -21.09 5.32 1.30
N SER A 75 -20.67 4.53 0.32
CA SER A 75 -21.44 3.41 -0.24
C SER A 75 -21.37 2.13 0.62
N PHE A 76 -20.29 1.94 1.41
CA PHE A 76 -20.11 0.68 2.17
C PHE A 76 -19.99 0.84 3.68
N LYS A 77 -19.99 2.07 4.19
CA LYS A 77 -19.69 2.40 5.60
C LYS A 77 -20.63 1.79 6.65
N GLY A 78 -21.81 1.29 6.27
CA GLY A 78 -22.81 0.80 7.21
C GLY A 78 -23.23 1.89 8.21
N ASP A 79 -23.10 1.61 9.51
CA ASP A 79 -23.43 2.55 10.60
C ASP A 79 -22.33 3.57 10.90
N TYR A 80 -21.15 3.43 10.30
CA TYR A 80 -20.06 4.40 10.51
C TYR A 80 -20.38 5.74 9.85
N LYS A 81 -20.05 6.82 10.56
CA LYS A 81 -20.24 8.20 10.10
C LYS A 81 -18.96 8.85 9.62
N ASN A 82 -17.83 8.39 10.18
CA ASN A 82 -16.51 8.94 9.93
C ASN A 82 -15.50 7.80 9.74
N TYR A 83 -14.31 8.14 9.28
CA TYR A 83 -13.16 7.25 9.24
C TYR A 83 -11.90 7.98 9.71
N GLU A 84 -10.92 7.20 10.19
CA GLU A 84 -9.60 7.69 10.57
C GLU A 84 -8.54 6.73 10.02
N PHE A 85 -7.51 7.28 9.36
CA PHE A 85 -6.34 6.49 8.94
C PHE A 85 -5.34 6.44 10.09
N VAL A 86 -4.93 5.23 10.47
CA VAL A 86 -4.09 4.98 11.63
C VAL A 86 -2.85 4.23 11.20
N GLN A 87 -1.67 4.80 11.48
CA GLN A 87 -0.44 4.05 11.31
C GLN A 87 -0.23 3.12 12.50
N VAL A 88 -0.10 1.82 12.23
CA VAL A 88 0.10 0.78 13.23
C VAL A 88 1.45 0.09 13.02
N PRO A 89 2.04 -0.55 14.07
CA PRO A 89 3.29 -1.28 13.94
C PRO A 89 3.18 -2.46 12.97
N GLU A 90 4.31 -2.89 12.43
CA GLU A 90 4.41 -4.16 11.74
C GLU A 90 4.00 -5.31 12.66
N GLY A 91 3.23 -6.27 12.13
CA GLY A 91 2.70 -7.39 12.90
C GLY A 91 1.39 -7.12 13.64
N TYR A 92 0.86 -5.89 13.59
CA TYR A 92 -0.50 -5.61 14.06
C TYR A 92 -1.53 -6.45 13.26
N LYS A 93 -2.55 -6.95 13.95
CA LYS A 93 -3.67 -7.71 13.34
C LYS A 93 -4.95 -6.92 13.38
N LEU A 94 -5.78 -7.05 12.35
CA LEU A 94 -7.12 -6.48 12.34
C LEU A 94 -8.08 -7.23 13.27
N GLY A 95 -9.07 -6.53 13.80
CA GLY A 95 -10.20 -7.11 14.54
C GLY A 95 -10.25 -6.73 16.01
N GLU A 96 -11.29 -7.20 16.69
CA GLU A 96 -11.61 -6.82 18.08
C GLU A 96 -10.54 -7.25 19.09
N ASP A 97 -9.88 -8.39 18.85
CA ASP A 97 -8.88 -8.96 19.76
C ASP A 97 -7.47 -8.42 19.54
N ALA A 98 -7.27 -7.57 18.55
CA ALA A 98 -5.96 -7.04 18.18
C ALA A 98 -5.96 -5.51 18.24
N ALA A 99 -6.03 -4.98 19.45
CA ALA A 99 -5.93 -3.55 19.69
C ALA A 99 -4.48 -3.08 19.70
N TYR A 100 -4.22 -1.92 19.12
CA TYR A 100 -2.96 -1.20 19.24
C TYR A 100 -3.15 0.02 20.13
N THR A 101 -2.29 0.18 21.12
CA THR A 101 -2.26 1.38 21.97
C THR A 101 -1.02 2.19 21.64
N ASP A 102 -1.21 3.43 21.22
CA ASP A 102 -0.11 4.34 20.88
C ASP A 102 0.61 4.88 22.14
N GLU A 103 1.66 5.65 21.91
CA GLU A 103 2.47 6.27 22.96
C GLU A 103 1.69 7.27 23.84
N ASN A 104 0.56 7.78 23.34
CA ASN A 104 -0.34 8.68 24.07
C ASN A 104 -1.41 7.93 24.87
N GLY A 105 -1.40 6.60 24.82
CA GLY A 105 -2.38 5.75 25.50
C GLY A 105 -3.71 5.60 24.75
N LYS A 106 -3.81 6.06 23.49
CA LYS A 106 -5.00 5.88 22.65
C LYS A 106 -4.99 4.48 22.06
N THR A 107 -6.06 3.74 22.27
CA THR A 107 -6.23 2.37 21.77
C THR A 107 -7.03 2.36 20.47
N TYR A 108 -6.51 1.64 19.49
CA TYR A 108 -7.11 1.47 18.16
C TYR A 108 -7.47 0.00 17.92
N THR A 109 -8.63 -0.22 17.37
CA THR A 109 -9.06 -1.52 16.84
C THR A 109 -9.50 -1.30 15.40
N ALA A 110 -8.55 -1.48 14.47
CA ALA A 110 -8.80 -1.21 13.06
C ALA A 110 -9.56 -2.35 12.39
N MET A 111 -10.39 -1.99 11.41
CA MET A 111 -11.24 -2.91 10.67
C MET A 111 -10.74 -3.21 9.26
N ILE A 112 -9.87 -2.36 8.72
CA ILE A 112 -9.39 -2.45 7.35
C ILE A 112 -7.89 -2.15 7.32
N PHE A 113 -7.13 -2.93 6.52
CA PHE A 113 -5.77 -2.59 6.09
C PHE A 113 -5.75 -2.09 4.66
N ILE A 114 -5.00 -1.01 4.44
CA ILE A 114 -4.65 -0.46 3.13
C ILE A 114 -3.13 -0.21 3.04
N GLY A 115 -2.63 0.26 1.91
CA GLY A 115 -1.23 0.58 1.70
C GLY A 115 -0.46 -0.55 1.02
N ALA A 116 -0.81 -0.86 -0.22
CA ALA A 116 -0.20 -1.91 -1.04
C ALA A 116 -0.30 -3.31 -0.40
N MET A 117 -1.50 -3.66 0.06
CA MET A 117 -1.76 -4.98 0.65
C MET A 117 -1.76 -6.05 -0.44
N GLN A 118 -0.79 -6.99 -0.36
CA GLN A 118 -0.63 -8.07 -1.32
C GLN A 118 -1.47 -9.28 -0.92
N LYS A 119 -2.33 -9.76 -1.82
CA LYS A 119 -3.28 -10.84 -1.54
C LYS A 119 -2.66 -12.23 -1.51
N ASN A 120 -1.67 -12.51 -2.34
CA ASN A 120 -1.19 -13.88 -2.59
C ASN A 120 0.13 -14.20 -1.89
N THR A 121 0.48 -13.50 -0.81
CA THR A 121 1.72 -13.71 -0.09
C THR A 121 1.52 -14.44 1.24
N GLY A 122 1.89 -15.72 1.29
CA GLY A 122 1.98 -16.50 2.52
C GLY A 122 0.65 -16.80 3.22
N THR A 123 0.70 -17.05 4.53
CA THR A 123 -0.44 -17.38 5.39
C THR A 123 -1.35 -16.19 5.70
N ALA A 124 -0.98 -14.97 5.31
CA ALA A 124 -1.77 -13.76 5.54
C ALA A 124 -3.18 -13.83 4.92
N ASN A 125 -3.38 -14.64 3.89
CA ASN A 125 -4.69 -14.82 3.27
C ASN A 125 -5.72 -15.50 4.18
N GLU A 126 -5.29 -16.26 5.18
CA GLU A 126 -6.20 -16.95 6.09
C GLU A 126 -6.67 -16.06 7.25
N ASP A 127 -5.93 -15.01 7.56
CA ASP A 127 -6.21 -14.15 8.70
C ASP A 127 -7.25 -13.05 8.39
N TYR A 128 -7.50 -12.75 7.11
CA TYR A 128 -8.34 -11.63 6.68
C TYR A 128 -9.40 -12.05 5.66
N ASN A 129 -10.48 -11.28 5.58
CA ASN A 129 -11.32 -11.24 4.39
C ASN A 129 -10.73 -10.21 3.41
N TRP A 130 -10.87 -10.42 2.11
CA TRP A 130 -10.23 -9.60 1.10
C TRP A 130 -11.22 -9.00 0.12
N SER A 131 -10.94 -7.80 -0.34
CA SER A 131 -11.60 -7.29 -1.54
C SER A 131 -11.29 -8.16 -2.76
N ALA A 132 -12.02 -7.98 -3.85
CA ALA A 132 -11.56 -8.39 -5.16
C ALA A 132 -10.19 -7.79 -5.48
N ASN A 133 -9.47 -8.36 -6.46
CA ASN A 133 -8.25 -7.73 -6.96
C ASN A 133 -8.61 -6.39 -7.60
N ILE A 134 -7.89 -5.35 -7.22
CA ILE A 134 -8.16 -3.99 -7.71
C ILE A 134 -7.05 -3.58 -8.67
N ILE A 135 -5.82 -3.78 -8.26
CA ILE A 135 -4.61 -3.44 -9.00
C ILE A 135 -3.72 -4.67 -9.10
N GLU A 136 -3.09 -4.85 -10.25
CA GLU A 136 -2.02 -5.82 -10.47
C GLU A 136 -0.75 -5.12 -10.93
N ASN A 137 0.39 -5.60 -10.42
CA ASN A 137 1.73 -5.24 -10.89
C ASN A 137 2.36 -6.50 -11.49
N ARG A 138 2.48 -6.53 -12.80
CA ARG A 138 2.99 -7.70 -13.54
C ARG A 138 4.50 -7.63 -13.65
N ILE A 139 5.16 -8.77 -13.55
CA ILE A 139 6.58 -8.91 -13.93
C ILE A 139 6.61 -9.24 -15.42
N ILE A 140 7.07 -8.28 -16.18
CA ILE A 140 7.05 -8.28 -17.64
C ILE A 140 8.46 -8.32 -18.22
N THR A 141 8.54 -8.52 -19.52
CA THR A 141 9.77 -8.34 -20.29
C THR A 141 9.59 -7.22 -21.29
N ALA A 142 10.32 -6.13 -21.11
CA ALA A 142 10.35 -5.00 -22.02
C ALA A 142 11.54 -5.11 -22.98
N VAL A 143 11.35 -4.67 -24.23
CA VAL A 143 12.39 -4.56 -25.27
C VAL A 143 12.24 -3.22 -25.97
N SER A 144 13.28 -2.75 -26.68
CA SER A 144 13.16 -1.54 -27.51
C SER A 144 11.98 -1.65 -28.48
N ALA A 145 11.26 -0.58 -28.74
CA ALA A 145 10.06 -0.58 -29.59
C ALA A 145 10.38 -1.03 -31.04
N ASP A 146 11.60 -0.76 -31.53
CA ASP A 146 12.10 -1.16 -32.86
C ASP A 146 12.74 -2.55 -32.86
N SER A 147 12.87 -3.20 -31.73
CA SER A 147 13.45 -4.56 -31.61
C SER A 147 12.65 -5.58 -32.43
N GLN A 148 13.36 -6.53 -33.05
CA GLN A 148 12.72 -7.67 -33.72
C GLN A 148 12.27 -8.76 -32.75
N ILE A 149 12.62 -8.66 -31.48
CA ILE A 149 12.16 -9.58 -30.43
C ILE A 149 10.66 -9.33 -30.19
N ALA A 150 9.85 -10.34 -30.47
CA ALA A 150 8.40 -10.29 -30.36
C ALA A 150 7.81 -11.34 -29.40
N SER A 151 8.62 -12.29 -28.94
CA SER A 151 8.22 -13.38 -28.08
C SER A 151 9.36 -13.84 -27.18
N TYR A 152 9.04 -14.60 -26.13
CA TYR A 152 10.05 -15.22 -25.26
C TYR A 152 11.01 -16.18 -25.99
N LYS A 153 10.61 -16.75 -27.15
CA LYS A 153 11.47 -17.60 -27.96
C LYS A 153 12.60 -16.83 -28.64
N ASP A 154 12.33 -15.55 -28.95
CA ASP A 154 13.31 -14.68 -29.64
C ASP A 154 14.37 -14.14 -28.64
N LEU A 155 14.21 -14.39 -27.36
CA LEU A 155 15.19 -14.06 -26.31
C LEU A 155 16.33 -15.08 -26.22
N LYS A 156 16.34 -16.12 -27.06
CA LYS A 156 17.45 -17.06 -27.09
C LYS A 156 18.76 -16.33 -27.36
N ASP A 157 19.76 -16.61 -26.51
CA ASP A 157 21.08 -15.98 -26.54
C ASP A 157 21.06 -14.43 -26.32
N ALA A 158 19.96 -13.86 -25.86
CA ALA A 158 19.85 -12.45 -25.51
C ALA A 158 20.47 -12.15 -24.14
N LYS A 159 20.87 -10.89 -23.95
CA LYS A 159 21.24 -10.34 -22.65
C LYS A 159 20.04 -9.64 -22.04
N ALA A 160 19.74 -9.91 -20.78
CA ALA A 160 18.65 -9.28 -20.06
C ALA A 160 19.12 -8.54 -18.81
N ALA A 161 18.62 -7.31 -18.61
CA ALA A 161 18.63 -6.62 -17.33
C ALA A 161 17.53 -7.20 -16.45
N VAL A 162 17.78 -7.40 -15.16
CA VAL A 162 16.78 -7.86 -14.17
C VAL A 162 16.73 -6.83 -13.06
N VAL A 163 15.56 -6.25 -12.84
CA VAL A 163 15.35 -5.19 -11.84
C VAL A 163 14.45 -5.70 -10.73
N SER A 164 14.92 -5.69 -9.51
CA SER A 164 14.27 -6.15 -8.28
C SER A 164 14.43 -7.65 -7.98
N ASP A 165 14.26 -7.96 -6.69
CA ASP A 165 14.26 -9.34 -6.21
C ASP A 165 13.05 -10.14 -6.72
N THR A 166 11.91 -9.47 -6.90
CA THR A 166 10.68 -10.09 -7.43
C THR A 166 10.89 -10.50 -8.89
N ALA A 167 11.46 -9.63 -9.73
CA ALA A 167 11.78 -9.96 -11.12
C ALA A 167 12.82 -11.08 -11.21
N SER A 168 13.81 -11.08 -10.33
CA SER A 168 14.81 -12.15 -10.21
C SER A 168 14.17 -13.48 -9.83
N THR A 169 13.25 -13.47 -8.88
CA THR A 169 12.50 -14.66 -8.46
C THR A 169 11.62 -15.18 -9.59
N ALA A 170 10.88 -14.32 -10.27
CA ALA A 170 10.04 -14.68 -11.42
C ALA A 170 10.86 -15.32 -12.55
N LEU A 171 12.03 -14.74 -12.88
CA LEU A 171 12.95 -15.33 -13.86
C LEU A 171 13.49 -16.70 -13.39
N ASN A 172 13.86 -16.84 -12.11
CA ASN A 172 14.35 -18.09 -11.56
C ASN A 172 13.31 -19.21 -11.61
N ASN A 173 12.04 -18.87 -11.42
CA ASN A 173 10.92 -19.80 -11.52
C ASN A 173 10.63 -20.20 -12.97
N ASN A 174 11.06 -19.40 -13.95
CA ASN A 174 10.97 -19.70 -15.36
C ASN A 174 12.31 -20.25 -15.89
N SER A 175 12.64 -21.49 -15.54
CA SER A 175 13.92 -22.12 -15.91
C SER A 175 14.17 -22.20 -17.43
N SER A 176 13.12 -22.31 -18.24
CA SER A 176 13.22 -22.35 -19.69
C SER A 176 13.74 -21.02 -20.24
N LEU A 177 13.16 -19.91 -19.81
CA LEU A 177 13.61 -18.57 -20.18
C LEU A 177 15.02 -18.31 -19.64
N LYS A 178 15.23 -18.54 -18.34
CA LYS A 178 16.53 -18.30 -17.69
C LYS A 178 17.67 -19.00 -18.41
N ASN A 179 17.49 -20.28 -18.79
CA ASN A 179 18.53 -21.07 -19.48
C ASN A 179 18.67 -20.70 -20.96
N SER A 180 17.73 -20.00 -21.57
CA SER A 180 17.83 -19.54 -22.95
C SER A 180 18.60 -18.24 -23.10
N LEU A 181 18.68 -17.43 -22.05
CA LEU A 181 19.43 -16.18 -22.05
C LEU A 181 20.93 -16.42 -22.04
N ALA A 182 21.69 -15.63 -22.81
CA ALA A 182 23.14 -15.63 -22.73
C ALA A 182 23.63 -15.05 -21.40
N LEU A 183 22.91 -14.06 -20.88
CA LEU A 183 23.24 -13.36 -19.64
C LEU A 183 21.98 -12.74 -19.04
N ALA A 184 21.86 -12.84 -17.73
CA ALA A 184 20.88 -12.08 -16.94
C ALA A 184 21.63 -11.36 -15.82
N GLU A 185 21.64 -10.03 -15.86
CA GLU A 185 22.37 -9.17 -14.92
C GLU A 185 21.39 -8.36 -14.06
N SER A 186 21.66 -8.30 -12.76
CA SER A 186 20.89 -7.44 -11.84
C SER A 186 21.28 -5.98 -12.02
N TYR A 187 20.29 -5.12 -12.14
CA TYR A 187 20.42 -3.67 -12.21
C TYR A 187 19.85 -3.04 -10.95
N ALA A 188 20.52 -1.99 -10.46
CA ALA A 188 20.14 -1.34 -9.20
C ALA A 188 18.84 -0.53 -9.32
N SER A 189 18.50 -0.06 -10.52
CA SER A 189 17.31 0.73 -10.78
C SER A 189 16.69 0.43 -12.15
N ALA A 190 15.41 0.75 -12.29
CA ALA A 190 14.71 0.74 -13.57
C ALA A 190 15.36 1.69 -14.59
N GLN A 191 15.80 2.87 -14.12
CA GLN A 191 16.48 3.85 -14.94
C GLN A 191 17.72 3.25 -15.62
N ASP A 192 18.62 2.60 -14.84
CA ASP A 192 19.85 2.01 -15.38
C ASP A 192 19.55 0.90 -16.39
N ALA A 193 18.51 0.09 -16.13
CA ALA A 193 18.09 -0.98 -17.03
C ALA A 193 17.54 -0.43 -18.36
N PHE A 194 16.75 0.63 -18.33
CA PHE A 194 16.23 1.27 -19.54
C PHE A 194 17.33 1.99 -20.33
N GLU A 195 18.29 2.62 -19.66
CA GLU A 195 19.46 3.19 -20.34
C GLU A 195 20.32 2.11 -21.00
N ALA A 196 20.51 0.95 -20.35
CA ALA A 196 21.22 -0.18 -20.93
C ALA A 196 20.45 -0.77 -22.13
N LEU A 197 19.12 -0.77 -22.10
CA LEU A 197 18.28 -1.19 -23.20
C LEU A 197 18.35 -0.20 -24.37
N LYS A 198 18.29 1.11 -24.13
CA LYS A 198 18.40 2.18 -25.14
C LYS A 198 19.77 2.19 -25.84
N ASN A 199 20.84 1.95 -25.10
CA ASN A 199 22.20 1.92 -25.68
C ASN A 199 22.62 0.56 -26.25
N GLY A 200 21.76 -0.46 -26.19
CA GLY A 200 22.00 -1.81 -26.72
C GLY A 200 22.96 -2.68 -25.89
N SER A 201 23.29 -2.29 -24.67
CA SER A 201 24.09 -3.11 -23.74
C SER A 201 23.37 -4.39 -23.34
N VAL A 202 22.04 -4.34 -23.25
CA VAL A 202 21.13 -5.47 -23.09
C VAL A 202 20.06 -5.47 -24.19
N ASN A 203 19.42 -6.62 -24.42
CA ASN A 203 18.39 -6.79 -25.43
C ASN A 203 16.98 -6.74 -24.84
N ALA A 204 16.85 -6.99 -23.54
CA ALA A 204 15.59 -7.02 -22.81
C ALA A 204 15.77 -6.53 -21.38
N ALA A 205 14.68 -6.06 -20.76
CA ALA A 205 14.59 -5.78 -19.35
C ALA A 205 13.44 -6.57 -18.72
N ILE A 206 13.73 -7.35 -17.69
CA ILE A 206 12.76 -8.08 -16.86
C ILE A 206 12.50 -7.21 -15.64
N ILE A 207 11.29 -6.66 -15.56
CA ILE A 207 10.95 -5.57 -14.66
C ILE A 207 9.44 -5.62 -14.33
N ASP A 208 9.02 -4.97 -13.28
CA ASP A 208 7.62 -4.74 -13.01
C ASP A 208 7.02 -3.61 -13.88
N ASP A 209 5.74 -3.72 -14.22
CA ASP A 209 5.12 -2.78 -15.15
C ASP A 209 4.88 -1.38 -14.55
N PHE A 210 4.74 -1.24 -13.22
CA PHE A 210 4.71 0.09 -12.60
C PHE A 210 6.01 0.87 -12.86
N SER A 211 7.17 0.19 -12.76
CA SER A 211 8.46 0.79 -13.07
C SER A 211 8.59 1.18 -14.54
N LEU A 212 8.02 0.39 -15.46
CA LEU A 212 7.99 0.76 -16.89
C LEU A 212 7.17 2.02 -17.10
N TYR A 213 5.92 2.07 -16.61
CA TYR A 213 5.04 3.21 -16.85
C TYR A 213 5.42 4.47 -16.08
N ALA A 214 6.18 4.34 -14.99
CA ALA A 214 6.79 5.47 -14.31
C ALA A 214 7.97 6.08 -15.06
N TYR A 215 8.53 5.38 -16.06
CA TYR A 215 9.65 5.90 -16.86
C TYR A 215 9.12 6.91 -17.91
N PRO A 216 9.68 8.15 -17.97
CA PRO A 216 9.14 9.21 -18.82
C PRO A 216 9.05 8.84 -20.31
N ASP A 217 10.04 8.09 -20.82
CA ASP A 217 10.14 7.69 -22.21
C ASP A 217 9.65 6.24 -22.43
N TYR A 218 8.72 5.76 -21.62
CA TYR A 218 8.27 4.35 -21.69
C TYR A 218 7.74 3.94 -23.08
N ALA A 219 7.27 4.88 -23.89
CA ALA A 219 6.82 4.64 -25.26
C ALA A 219 7.95 4.20 -26.24
N GLU A 220 9.22 4.36 -25.83
CA GLU A 220 10.37 3.82 -26.58
C GLU A 220 10.54 2.30 -26.42
N PHE A 221 9.74 1.69 -25.56
CA PHE A 221 9.77 0.24 -25.29
C PHE A 221 8.43 -0.40 -25.65
N LYS A 222 8.49 -1.69 -25.88
CA LYS A 222 7.31 -2.54 -25.99
C LYS A 222 7.44 -3.75 -25.07
N ILE A 223 6.29 -4.22 -24.58
CA ILE A 223 6.21 -5.40 -23.74
C ILE A 223 6.08 -6.64 -24.64
N ILE A 224 6.88 -7.66 -24.41
CA ILE A 224 6.68 -8.98 -25.01
C ILE A 224 5.39 -9.59 -24.44
N PRO A 225 4.47 -10.12 -25.29
CA PRO A 225 3.23 -10.71 -24.81
C PRO A 225 3.45 -11.81 -23.78
N GLY A 226 2.70 -11.74 -22.68
CA GLY A 226 2.81 -12.61 -21.53
C GLY A 226 3.51 -11.92 -20.35
N GLU A 227 3.44 -12.56 -19.22
CA GLU A 227 4.07 -12.12 -17.97
C GLU A 227 4.81 -13.29 -17.34
N LEU A 228 5.80 -13.00 -16.50
CA LEU A 228 6.53 -14.00 -15.75
C LEU A 228 5.90 -14.29 -14.40
N ASP A 229 5.29 -13.27 -13.80
CA ASP A 229 4.63 -13.32 -12.51
C ASP A 229 3.73 -12.09 -12.35
N ARG A 230 2.90 -12.07 -11.30
CA ARG A 230 2.07 -10.91 -10.94
C ARG A 230 1.91 -10.78 -9.43
N ILE A 231 1.79 -9.55 -8.99
CA ILE A 231 1.45 -9.19 -7.61
C ILE A 231 0.06 -8.59 -7.62
N GLU A 232 -0.85 -9.20 -6.87
CA GLU A 232 -2.24 -8.76 -6.76
C GLU A 232 -2.42 -7.92 -5.49
N TYR A 233 -3.06 -6.75 -5.64
CA TYR A 233 -3.33 -5.83 -4.54
C TYR A 233 -4.83 -5.67 -4.30
N GLY A 234 -5.17 -5.54 -3.04
CA GLY A 234 -6.53 -5.29 -2.59
C GLY A 234 -6.54 -4.76 -1.17
N PHE A 235 -7.72 -4.61 -0.58
CA PHE A 235 -7.90 -4.25 0.81
C PHE A 235 -8.16 -5.48 1.65
N ALA A 236 -7.56 -5.54 2.84
CA ALA A 236 -7.81 -6.60 3.80
C ALA A 236 -8.79 -6.11 4.88
N PHE A 237 -9.73 -6.96 5.25
CA PHE A 237 -10.80 -6.67 6.20
C PHE A 237 -10.74 -7.62 7.39
N ALA A 238 -11.09 -7.12 8.58
CA ALA A 238 -11.18 -7.93 9.77
C ALA A 238 -12.26 -9.01 9.62
N LYS A 239 -11.97 -10.26 10.02
CA LYS A 239 -12.96 -11.34 9.98
C LYS A 239 -14.11 -11.15 10.96
N SER A 240 -13.85 -10.44 12.05
CA SER A 240 -14.88 -10.13 13.06
C SER A 240 -15.96 -9.18 12.55
N ASN A 241 -15.64 -8.39 11.52
CA ASN A 241 -16.59 -7.45 10.91
C ASN A 241 -16.23 -7.26 9.42
N ASP A 242 -16.88 -8.04 8.57
CA ASP A 242 -16.54 -8.13 7.15
C ASP A 242 -17.30 -7.08 6.32
N TYR A 243 -16.59 -6.06 5.89
CA TYR A 243 -17.06 -5.05 4.95
C TYR A 243 -16.64 -5.33 3.50
N SER A 244 -15.97 -6.45 3.22
CA SER A 244 -15.40 -6.71 1.89
C SER A 244 -16.45 -6.77 0.79
N ALA A 245 -17.62 -7.35 1.07
CA ALA A 245 -18.72 -7.43 0.11
C ALA A 245 -19.26 -6.04 -0.26
N GLY A 246 -19.57 -5.21 0.73
CA GLY A 246 -20.07 -3.85 0.50
C GLY A 246 -19.02 -2.96 -0.17
N PHE A 247 -17.74 -3.11 0.19
CA PHE A 247 -16.64 -2.43 -0.47
C PHE A 247 -16.52 -2.83 -1.95
N ASN A 248 -16.60 -4.12 -2.25
CA ASN A 248 -16.57 -4.61 -3.63
C ASN A 248 -17.76 -4.07 -4.46
N GLU A 249 -18.95 -3.97 -3.88
CA GLU A 249 -20.11 -3.35 -4.53
C GLU A 249 -19.85 -1.87 -4.81
N ALA A 250 -19.31 -1.11 -3.83
CA ALA A 250 -18.97 0.30 -4.00
C ALA A 250 -17.91 0.52 -5.11
N VAL A 251 -16.87 -0.33 -5.16
CA VAL A 251 -15.85 -0.27 -6.21
C VAL A 251 -16.42 -0.68 -7.57
N TYR A 252 -17.38 -1.62 -7.60
CA TYR A 252 -18.10 -1.97 -8.83
C TYR A 252 -18.90 -0.79 -9.38
N GLU A 253 -19.58 -0.01 -8.52
CA GLU A 253 -20.26 1.20 -8.95
C GLU A 253 -19.27 2.24 -9.53
N MET A 254 -18.10 2.40 -8.93
CA MET A 254 -17.02 3.27 -9.43
C MET A 254 -16.44 2.81 -10.77
N LYS A 255 -16.48 1.50 -11.07
CA LYS A 255 -15.98 0.92 -12.33
C LYS A 255 -17.04 0.91 -13.43
N SER A 256 -18.31 0.90 -13.08
CA SER A 256 -19.40 0.69 -14.03
C SER A 256 -19.77 1.99 -14.75
N PRO A 257 -19.81 1.98 -16.11
CA PRO A 257 -20.21 3.16 -16.88
C PRO A 257 -21.69 3.54 -16.69
N ASP A 258 -22.49 2.65 -16.12
CA ASP A 258 -23.94 2.84 -15.96
C ASP A 258 -24.31 3.50 -14.63
N TYR A 259 -23.34 3.75 -13.73
CA TYR A 259 -23.54 4.34 -12.42
C TYR A 259 -22.88 5.72 -12.33
N GLY A 260 -23.58 6.67 -11.74
CA GLY A 260 -23.09 8.01 -11.40
C GLY A 260 -22.32 8.71 -12.51
N ASP A 261 -21.07 9.01 -12.26
CA ASP A 261 -20.15 9.70 -13.17
C ASP A 261 -19.47 8.77 -14.20
N GLY A 262 -19.88 7.51 -14.27
CA GLY A 262 -19.29 6.48 -15.12
C GLY A 262 -18.07 5.80 -14.49
N ASP A 263 -17.15 5.26 -15.33
CA ASP A 263 -15.93 4.62 -14.82
C ASP A 263 -14.97 5.67 -14.25
N THR A 264 -14.94 5.78 -12.92
CA THR A 264 -14.03 6.66 -12.16
C THR A 264 -12.83 5.91 -11.59
N LEU A 265 -12.90 4.57 -11.53
CA LEU A 265 -11.82 3.74 -11.00
C LEU A 265 -10.62 3.65 -11.95
N THR A 266 -10.87 3.41 -13.24
CA THR A 266 -9.79 3.29 -14.24
C THR A 266 -8.95 4.58 -14.35
N PRO A 267 -9.55 5.79 -14.45
CA PRO A 267 -8.79 7.03 -14.43
C PRO A 267 -8.03 7.25 -13.10
N LEU A 268 -8.57 6.78 -11.98
CA LEU A 268 -7.87 6.85 -10.70
C LEU A 268 -6.61 5.96 -10.72
N ALA A 269 -6.71 4.74 -11.24
CA ALA A 269 -5.56 3.85 -11.41
C ALA A 269 -4.52 4.46 -12.36
N GLU A 270 -4.94 4.98 -13.51
CA GLU A 270 -4.04 5.62 -14.48
C GLU A 270 -3.30 6.82 -13.87
N LYS A 271 -3.98 7.63 -13.06
CA LYS A 271 -3.38 8.77 -12.34
C LYS A 271 -2.18 8.35 -11.49
N TYR A 272 -2.27 7.21 -10.80
CA TYR A 272 -1.26 6.78 -9.84
C TYR A 272 -0.23 5.81 -10.41
N PHE A 273 -0.60 5.00 -11.39
CA PHE A 273 0.26 3.93 -11.95
C PHE A 273 0.69 4.19 -13.40
N GLY A 274 0.23 5.28 -13.99
CA GLY A 274 0.62 5.68 -15.36
C GLY A 274 -0.02 4.84 -16.46
N ASN A 275 -0.81 3.81 -16.12
CA ASN A 275 -1.49 2.95 -17.08
C ASN A 275 -2.83 2.43 -16.53
N SER A 276 -3.86 2.53 -17.36
CA SER A 276 -5.20 2.01 -17.07
C SER A 276 -5.26 0.47 -17.01
N GLU A 277 -4.37 -0.25 -17.71
CA GLU A 277 -4.32 -1.72 -17.72
C GLU A 277 -3.94 -2.33 -16.35
N THR A 278 -3.36 -1.54 -15.46
CA THR A 278 -3.08 -1.97 -14.07
C THR A 278 -4.35 -2.17 -13.25
N CYS A 279 -5.47 -1.58 -13.68
CA CYS A 279 -6.77 -1.72 -13.05
C CYS A 279 -7.48 -2.99 -13.52
N VAL A 280 -7.43 -4.03 -12.72
CA VAL A 280 -7.94 -5.38 -13.06
C VAL A 280 -9.25 -5.73 -12.37
N PHE A 281 -9.89 -4.79 -11.72
CA PHE A 281 -11.12 -5.02 -10.97
C PHE A 281 -12.22 -5.59 -11.87
N ASN A 282 -12.68 -6.80 -11.55
CA ASN A 282 -13.67 -7.54 -12.33
C ASN A 282 -14.80 -8.16 -11.49
N PHE A 283 -15.00 -7.68 -10.28
CA PHE A 283 -16.10 -8.12 -9.42
C PHE A 283 -17.44 -7.87 -10.10
N LYS A 284 -18.36 -8.82 -9.96
CA LYS A 284 -19.76 -8.70 -10.37
C LYS A 284 -20.64 -9.02 -9.18
N PRO A 285 -21.50 -8.09 -8.73
CA PRO A 285 -22.48 -8.41 -7.68
C PRO A 285 -23.38 -9.54 -8.11
N GLU A 286 -23.80 -10.37 -7.14
CA GLU A 286 -24.84 -11.37 -7.40
C GLU A 286 -26.13 -10.65 -7.78
N GLN A 287 -26.72 -11.06 -8.91
CA GLN A 287 -28.04 -10.55 -9.31
C GLN A 287 -29.07 -11.07 -8.31
N LYS A 288 -29.66 -10.15 -7.55
CA LYS A 288 -30.75 -10.44 -6.60
C LYS A 288 -32.06 -10.70 -7.31
#